data_44bb49f5fbdfa55b1b9869df925d92be
#
_entry.id   44bb49f5fbdfa55b1b9869df925d92be
#
_cell.length_a   1.000
_cell.length_b   1.000
_cell.length_c   1.000
_cell.angle_alpha   90.00
_cell.angle_beta   90.00
_cell.angle_gamma   90.00
#
_symmetry.space_group_name_H-M   'P 1'
#
loop_
_entity.id
_entity.type
_entity.pdbx_description
1 polymer ?
#
loop_
_entity_poly.entity_id
_entity_poly.type
_entity_poly.pdbx_seq_one_letter_code
_entity_poly.pdbx_strand_id
1 'polypeptide(L)' 'KERERQVIKMYFGIDRDYALTLNEIGEEFSLTRERVRQIKEKAIRRLRHRSRSKSLRTYLG' A
#
# COMPACT_ATOMS: atom_id res chain seq x y z
N LYS A 1 -8.09 -2.12 6.83
CA LYS A 1 -8.03 -1.29 8.00
C LYS A 1 -7.34 0.00 7.68
N GLU A 2 -7.48 0.97 8.56
CA GLU A 2 -7.07 2.33 8.24
C GLU A 2 -5.58 2.44 7.94
N ARG A 3 -4.73 1.82 8.76
CA ARG A 3 -3.29 1.91 8.53
C ARG A 3 -2.89 1.24 7.21
N GLU A 4 -3.48 0.09 6.92
CA GLU A 4 -3.19 -0.60 5.67
C GLU A 4 -3.59 0.26 4.47
N ARG A 5 -4.75 0.92 4.58
CA ARG A 5 -5.21 1.79 3.51
C ARG A 5 -4.26 2.96 3.29
N GLN A 6 -3.81 3.58 4.38
CA GLN A 6 -2.88 4.70 4.27
C GLN A 6 -1.54 4.29 3.67
N VAL A 7 -1.03 3.13 4.08
CA VAL A 7 0.23 2.63 3.53
C VAL A 7 0.10 2.41 2.03
N ILE A 8 -0.99 1.81 1.59
CA ILE A 8 -1.21 1.56 0.17
C ILE A 8 -1.30 2.88 -0.60
N LYS A 9 -2.02 3.85 -0.08
CA LYS A 9 -2.14 5.15 -0.74
C LYS A 9 -0.78 5.82 -0.89
N MET A 10 0.02 5.76 0.15
CA MET A 10 1.35 6.37 0.11
C MET A 10 2.29 5.63 -0.85
N TYR A 11 2.24 4.32 -0.83
CA TYR A 11 3.14 3.52 -1.65
C TYR A 11 2.85 3.68 -3.14
N PHE A 12 1.58 3.75 -3.52
CA PHE A 12 1.19 3.88 -4.91
C PHE A 12 0.94 5.32 -5.34
N GLY A 13 1.04 6.26 -4.41
CA GLY A 13 0.85 7.66 -4.75
C GLY A 13 -0.58 8.05 -5.04
N ILE A 14 -1.54 7.32 -4.49
CA ILE A 14 -2.95 7.61 -4.70
C ILE A 14 -3.32 8.92 -3.99
N ASP A 15 -3.95 9.84 -4.71
CA ASP A 15 -4.34 11.16 -4.19
C ASP A 15 -3.14 11.96 -3.69
N ARG A 16 -1.96 11.72 -4.27
CA ARG A 16 -0.73 12.42 -3.92
C ARG A 16 0.03 12.75 -5.19
N ASP A 17 0.92 13.72 -5.06
CA ASP A 17 1.73 14.14 -6.20
C ASP A 17 2.81 13.11 -6.54
N TYR A 18 3.21 12.30 -5.56
CA TYR A 18 4.26 11.30 -5.77
C TYR A 18 4.11 10.16 -4.78
N ALA A 19 4.68 9.02 -5.15
CA ALA A 19 4.68 7.84 -4.29
C ALA A 19 5.84 7.92 -3.30
N LEU A 20 5.65 7.32 -2.13
CA LEU A 20 6.69 7.25 -1.11
C LEU A 20 7.36 5.89 -1.12
N THR A 21 8.65 5.87 -0.72
CA THR A 21 9.36 4.61 -0.55
C THR A 21 8.94 3.95 0.76
N LEU A 22 9.28 2.67 0.91
CA LEU A 22 8.99 1.96 2.15
C LEU A 22 9.67 2.61 3.35
N ASN A 23 10.89 3.11 3.16
CA ASN A 23 11.61 3.81 4.23
C ASN A 23 10.88 5.08 4.65
N GLU A 24 10.42 5.85 3.67
CA GLU A 24 9.71 7.09 3.95
C GLU A 24 8.40 6.83 4.69
N ILE A 25 7.68 5.80 4.27
CA ILE A 25 6.43 5.43 4.94
C ILE A 25 6.72 4.97 6.37
N GLY A 26 7.80 4.21 6.54
CA GLY A 26 8.20 3.77 7.87
C GLY A 26 8.48 4.93 8.80
N GLU A 27 9.14 5.96 8.30
CA GLU A 27 9.41 7.16 9.10
C GLU A 27 8.12 7.87 9.49
N GLU A 28 7.18 7.93 8.55
CA GLU A 28 5.90 8.60 8.80
C GLU A 28 5.13 7.94 9.93
N PHE A 29 5.16 6.61 10.00
CA PHE A 29 4.40 5.86 11.00
C PHE A 29 5.24 5.34 12.15
N SER A 30 6.51 5.68 12.19
CA SER A 30 7.46 5.17 13.20
C SER A 30 7.53 3.64 13.16
N LEU A 31 7.62 3.11 11.96
CA LEU A 31 7.71 1.67 11.73
C LEU A 31 8.99 1.36 10.98
N THR A 32 9.44 0.10 11.09
CA THR A 32 10.58 -0.34 10.30
C THR A 32 10.15 -0.55 8.85
N ARG A 33 11.15 -0.52 7.95
CA ARG A 33 10.90 -0.78 6.54
C ARG A 33 10.25 -2.15 6.35
N GLU A 34 10.74 -3.15 7.09
CA GLU A 34 10.22 -4.51 6.96
C GLU A 34 8.76 -4.59 7.40
N ARG A 35 8.40 -3.87 8.46
CA ARG A 35 7.01 -3.86 8.91
C ARG A 35 6.10 -3.21 7.88
N VAL A 36 6.55 -2.12 7.27
CA VAL A 36 5.79 -1.46 6.20
C VAL A 36 5.61 -2.42 5.02
N ARG A 37 6.68 -3.13 4.65
CA ARG A 37 6.59 -4.09 3.55
C ARG A 37 5.56 -5.17 3.84
N GLN A 38 5.53 -5.69 5.07
CA GLN A 38 4.56 -6.70 5.45
C GLN A 38 3.13 -6.16 5.37
N ILE A 39 2.92 -4.95 5.85
CA ILE A 39 1.60 -4.33 5.79
C ILE A 39 1.16 -4.14 4.35
N LYS A 40 2.07 -3.66 3.50
CA LYS A 40 1.77 -3.45 2.10
C LYS A 40 1.39 -4.76 1.41
N GLU A 41 2.17 -5.80 1.62
CA GLU A 41 1.90 -7.07 0.96
C GLU A 41 0.59 -7.69 1.43
N LYS A 42 0.31 -7.57 2.72
CA LYS A 42 -0.94 -8.08 3.25
C LYS A 42 -2.14 -7.34 2.65
N ALA A 43 -2.02 -6.02 2.53
CA ALA A 43 -3.09 -5.21 1.96
C ALA A 43 -3.32 -5.54 0.50
N ILE A 44 -2.24 -5.69 -0.27
CA ILE A 44 -2.35 -6.04 -1.68
C ILE A 44 -3.00 -7.41 -1.84
N ARG A 45 -2.63 -8.36 -0.99
CA ARG A 45 -3.19 -9.69 -1.02
C ARG A 45 -4.69 -9.67 -0.77
N ARG A 46 -5.13 -8.85 0.19
CA ARG A 46 -6.55 -8.69 0.48
C ARG A 46 -7.30 -8.09 -0.70
N LEU A 47 -6.72 -7.10 -1.34
CA LEU A 47 -7.34 -6.47 -2.49
C LEU A 47 -7.49 -7.44 -3.64
N ARG A 48 -6.48 -8.28 -3.87
CA ARG A 48 -6.56 -9.30 -4.91
C ARG A 48 -7.67 -10.30 -4.64
N HIS A 49 -7.84 -10.68 -3.39
CA HIS A 49 -8.90 -11.61 -3.00
C HIS A 49 -10.29 -11.02 -3.20
N ARG A 50 -10.44 -9.77 -2.83
CA ARG A 50 -11.74 -9.11 -2.89
C ARG A 50 -12.14 -8.73 -4.30
N SER A 51 -11.18 -8.33 -5.09
CA SER A 51 -11.49 -7.75 -6.39
C SER A 51 -11.18 -8.72 -7.49
N ARG A 52 -12.22 -9.05 -8.24
CA ARG A 52 -12.09 -9.77 -9.50
C ARG A 52 -12.31 -8.82 -10.65
N SER A 53 -12.32 -7.54 -10.36
CA SER A 53 -12.51 -6.50 -11.34
C SER A 53 -11.24 -6.33 -12.18
N LYS A 54 -11.41 -6.24 -13.50
CA LYS A 54 -10.29 -6.06 -14.40
C LYS A 54 -9.57 -4.75 -14.13
N SER A 55 -10.32 -3.70 -13.82
CA SER A 55 -9.72 -2.39 -13.58
C SER A 55 -8.81 -2.43 -12.37
N LEU A 56 -9.20 -3.12 -11.33
CA LEU A 56 -8.38 -3.23 -10.13
C LEU A 56 -7.16 -4.11 -10.37
N ARG A 57 -7.32 -5.18 -11.16
CA ARG A 57 -6.20 -6.02 -11.55
C ARG A 57 -5.15 -5.22 -12.30
N THR A 58 -5.58 -4.39 -13.22
CA THR A 58 -4.69 -3.54 -13.99
C THR A 58 -3.95 -2.59 -13.06
N TYR A 59 -4.65 -2.04 -12.10
CA TYR A 59 -4.06 -1.10 -11.14
C TYR A 59 -3.00 -1.76 -10.26
N LEU A 60 -3.27 -2.98 -9.82
CA LEU A 60 -2.38 -3.71 -8.92
C LEU A 60 -1.28 -4.47 -9.68
N GLY A 61 -1.54 -4.77 -10.90
CA GLY A 61 -0.69 -5.59 -11.71
C GLY A 61 0.52 -4.92 -12.23
#